data_3866576db7bbe49e6cff0f14645a41a8
#
_entry.id   3866576db7bbe49e6cff0f14645a41a8
#
_cell.length_a   1.000
_cell.length_b   1.000
_cell.length_c   1.000
_cell.angle_alpha   90.00
_cell.angle_beta   90.00
_cell.angle_gamma   90.00
#
_symmetry.space_group_name_H-M   'P 1'
#
loop_
_entity.id
_entity.type
_entity.pdbx_description
1 polymer ?
#
loop_
_entity_poly.entity_id
_entity_poly.type
_entity_poly.pdbx_seq_one_letter_code
_entity_poly.pdbx_strand_id
1 'polypeptide(L)'
;YKDAAALNVKKATVHPQVSKTIDDIIRFVQDLIDKGYAYESEGDVYYRTRKFEGYGKLSGKNIEDLIAGARIAVGEKKEDPLDFALWKARKEDSEIAVESPWGMGRPGWHIECATMSMKYLCKSVDFHGGGRDLIFPHHENEIAQSEGCTGCHPFVHYLLHNGFITVD
;
A
#
# COMPACT_ATOMS: atom_id res chain seq x y z
N TYR A 1 17.14 15.14 -4.16
CA TYR A 1 18.20 15.18 -3.10
C TYR A 1 18.77 16.57 -2.88
N LYS A 2 18.97 17.40 -3.93
CA LYS A 2 19.55 18.75 -3.82
C LYS A 2 18.69 19.64 -2.93
N ASP A 3 17.39 19.65 -3.13
CA ASP A 3 16.44 20.46 -2.37
C ASP A 3 16.33 20.00 -0.91
N ALA A 4 16.29 18.67 -0.69
CA ALA A 4 16.32 18.11 0.65
C ALA A 4 17.60 18.51 1.42
N ALA A 5 18.75 18.47 0.75
CA ALA A 5 20.02 18.92 1.36
C ALA A 5 20.02 20.41 1.69
N ALA A 6 19.40 21.26 0.86
CA ALA A 6 19.23 22.70 1.14
C ALA A 6 18.37 22.96 2.37
N LEU A 7 17.46 22.04 2.70
CA LEU A 7 16.64 22.07 3.92
C LEU A 7 17.28 21.33 5.12
N ASN A 8 18.57 21.00 5.03
CA ASN A 8 19.29 20.22 6.06
C ASN A 8 18.71 18.81 6.33
N VAL A 9 17.98 18.24 5.38
CA VAL A 9 17.50 16.85 5.49
C VAL A 9 18.67 15.91 5.24
N LYS A 10 19.00 15.10 6.23
CA LYS A 10 20.05 14.08 6.12
C LYS A 10 19.66 12.99 5.13
N LYS A 11 20.63 12.45 4.40
CA LYS A 11 20.40 11.29 3.55
C LYS A 11 19.98 10.08 4.39
N ALA A 12 19.00 9.34 3.91
CA ALA A 12 18.66 8.05 4.48
C ALA A 12 19.77 7.03 4.20
N THR A 13 19.88 6.01 5.07
CA THR A 13 20.84 4.91 4.89
C THR A 13 20.54 4.12 3.61
N VAL A 14 19.25 3.95 3.31
CA VAL A 14 18.76 3.28 2.09
C VAL A 14 17.74 4.17 1.41
N HIS A 15 17.83 4.26 0.08
CA HIS A 15 16.83 4.89 -0.78
C HIS A 15 16.25 3.80 -1.70
N PRO A 16 15.19 3.09 -1.28
CA PRO A 16 14.63 2.01 -2.07
C PRO A 16 13.98 2.55 -3.36
N GLN A 17 13.99 1.70 -4.39
CA GLN A 17 13.42 2.00 -5.69
C GLN A 17 12.42 0.90 -6.07
N VAL A 18 11.19 1.27 -6.40
CA VAL A 18 10.14 0.34 -6.80
C VAL A 18 10.59 -0.54 -7.98
N SER A 19 11.22 0.06 -8.99
CA SER A 19 11.73 -0.64 -10.18
C SER A 19 12.75 -1.76 -9.89
N LYS A 20 13.34 -1.75 -8.69
CA LYS A 20 14.29 -2.79 -8.23
C LYS A 20 13.66 -3.77 -7.23
N THR A 21 12.37 -3.65 -6.99
CA THR A 21 11.64 -4.46 -6.00
C THR A 21 10.39 -5.10 -6.58
N ILE A 22 10.22 -5.09 -7.90
CA ILE A 22 9.03 -5.64 -8.57
C ILE A 22 8.83 -7.12 -8.23
N ASP A 23 9.86 -7.94 -8.29
CA ASP A 23 9.77 -9.37 -7.98
C ASP A 23 9.37 -9.63 -6.51
N ASP A 24 9.83 -8.77 -5.59
CA ASP A 24 9.43 -8.86 -4.18
C ASP A 24 7.97 -8.47 -3.99
N ILE A 25 7.50 -7.43 -4.73
CA ILE A 25 6.10 -7.01 -4.72
C ILE A 25 5.21 -8.11 -5.27
N ILE A 26 5.56 -8.71 -6.40
CA ILE A 26 4.80 -9.82 -7.00
C ILE A 26 4.68 -10.97 -6.02
N ARG A 27 5.78 -11.37 -5.36
CA ARG A 27 5.75 -12.42 -4.32
C ARG A 27 4.84 -12.05 -3.17
N PHE A 28 4.91 -10.81 -2.68
CA PHE A 28 4.07 -10.35 -1.58
C PHE A 28 2.59 -10.37 -1.96
N VAL A 29 2.23 -9.91 -3.15
CA VAL A 29 0.85 -9.98 -3.66
C VAL A 29 0.39 -11.44 -3.77
N GLN A 30 1.24 -12.34 -4.28
CA GLN A 30 0.91 -13.77 -4.37
C GLN A 30 0.71 -14.38 -2.98
N ASP A 31 1.55 -14.07 -2.00
CA ASP A 31 1.39 -14.52 -0.61
C ASP A 31 0.05 -14.07 -0.01
N LEU A 32 -0.40 -12.85 -0.34
CA LEU A 32 -1.71 -12.34 0.09
C LEU A 32 -2.87 -13.10 -0.59
N ILE A 33 -2.73 -13.46 -1.86
CA ILE A 33 -3.71 -14.28 -2.60
C ILE A 33 -3.78 -15.67 -1.95
N ASP A 34 -2.66 -16.33 -1.74
CA ASP A 34 -2.57 -17.68 -1.20
C ASP A 34 -3.16 -17.77 0.22
N LYS A 35 -3.05 -16.70 1.00
CA LYS A 35 -3.67 -16.57 2.32
C LYS A 35 -5.13 -16.10 2.27
N GLY A 36 -5.63 -15.83 1.07
CA GLY A 36 -7.00 -15.40 0.81
C GLY A 36 -7.29 -13.95 1.19
N TYR A 37 -6.29 -13.13 1.52
CA TYR A 37 -6.45 -11.68 1.75
C TYR A 37 -6.56 -10.89 0.45
N ALA A 38 -6.25 -11.49 -0.68
CA ALA A 38 -6.37 -10.85 -1.98
C ALA A 38 -7.01 -11.78 -3.01
N TYR A 39 -7.42 -11.23 -4.14
CA TYR A 39 -7.99 -11.94 -5.28
C TYR A 39 -7.67 -11.23 -6.59
N GLU A 40 -7.55 -12.02 -7.66
CA GLU A 40 -7.41 -11.49 -9.03
C GLU A 40 -8.78 -11.28 -9.66
N SER A 41 -8.90 -10.21 -10.41
CA SER A 41 -10.08 -9.90 -11.22
C SER A 41 -9.68 -9.18 -12.51
N GLU A 42 -9.71 -9.89 -13.64
CA GLU A 42 -9.41 -9.38 -14.99
C GLU A 42 -8.02 -8.72 -15.11
N GLY A 43 -7.01 -9.33 -14.46
CA GLY A 43 -5.63 -8.85 -14.45
C GLY A 43 -5.32 -7.79 -13.39
N ASP A 44 -6.34 -7.24 -12.73
CA ASP A 44 -6.16 -6.48 -11.49
C ASP A 44 -6.08 -7.44 -10.30
N VAL A 45 -5.36 -7.05 -9.24
CA VAL A 45 -5.42 -7.76 -7.95
C VAL A 45 -5.87 -6.80 -6.87
N TYR A 46 -6.86 -7.22 -6.10
CA TYR A 46 -7.46 -6.43 -5.02
C TYR A 46 -7.27 -7.08 -3.65
N TYR A 47 -7.10 -6.24 -2.63
CA TYR A 47 -7.07 -6.65 -1.23
C TYR A 47 -8.49 -6.70 -0.67
N ARG A 48 -8.84 -7.80 0.04
CA ARG A 48 -10.12 -7.96 0.73
C ARG A 48 -10.11 -7.23 2.06
N THR A 49 -10.52 -5.97 2.04
CA THR A 49 -10.45 -5.07 3.21
C THR A 49 -11.20 -5.62 4.42
N ARG A 50 -12.39 -6.19 4.21
CA ARG A 50 -13.20 -6.75 5.31
C ARG A 50 -12.62 -7.99 5.96
N LYS A 51 -11.66 -8.67 5.32
CA LYS A 51 -11.00 -9.83 5.90
C LYS A 51 -9.98 -9.45 6.97
N PHE A 52 -9.49 -8.22 6.94
CA PHE A 52 -8.55 -7.73 7.94
C PHE A 52 -9.31 -7.14 9.14
N GLU A 53 -9.30 -7.88 10.27
CA GLU A 53 -9.87 -7.39 11.53
C GLU A 53 -9.10 -6.15 12.01
N GLY A 54 -9.83 -5.09 12.35
CA GLY A 54 -9.23 -3.85 12.82
C GLY A 54 -8.87 -2.85 11.72
N TYR A 55 -9.28 -3.06 10.46
CA TYR A 55 -9.16 -2.02 9.42
C TYR A 55 -9.90 -0.75 9.86
N GLY A 56 -9.24 0.40 9.73
CA GLY A 56 -9.72 1.69 10.23
C GLY A 56 -9.22 2.05 11.63
N LYS A 57 -8.48 1.15 12.30
CA LYS A 57 -7.95 1.38 13.67
C LYS A 57 -7.02 2.58 13.76
N LEU A 58 -6.13 2.76 12.76
CA LEU A 58 -5.20 3.88 12.73
C LEU A 58 -5.93 5.20 12.47
N SER A 59 -6.80 5.22 11.49
CA SER A 59 -7.51 6.43 11.04
C SER A 59 -8.71 6.79 11.91
N GLY A 60 -9.16 5.89 12.78
CA GLY A 60 -10.40 6.03 13.54
C GLY A 60 -11.67 5.97 12.68
N LYS A 61 -11.55 5.47 11.45
CA LYS A 61 -12.67 5.39 10.51
C LYS A 61 -13.44 4.08 10.70
N ASN A 62 -14.76 4.20 10.72
CA ASN A 62 -15.66 3.06 10.71
C ASN A 62 -15.80 2.56 9.25
N ILE A 63 -15.80 1.23 9.07
CA ILE A 63 -15.98 0.58 7.77
C ILE A 63 -17.31 1.01 7.11
N GLU A 64 -18.39 1.14 7.88
CA GLU A 64 -19.71 1.53 7.36
C GLU A 64 -19.71 2.96 6.79
N ASP A 65 -19.01 3.89 7.46
CA ASP A 65 -18.84 5.27 6.98
C ASP A 65 -17.98 5.33 5.72
N LEU A 66 -16.99 4.44 5.62
CA LEU A 66 -16.15 4.32 4.43
C LEU A 66 -16.93 3.80 3.22
N ILE A 67 -17.88 2.87 3.42
CA ILE A 67 -18.75 2.38 2.35
C ILE A 67 -19.61 3.50 1.79
N ALA A 68 -20.20 4.32 2.66
CA ALA A 68 -21.05 5.44 2.26
C ALA A 68 -20.30 6.46 1.40
N GLY A 69 -18.98 6.57 1.57
CA GLY A 69 -18.08 7.44 0.80
C GLY A 69 -17.30 6.76 -0.34
N ALA A 70 -17.41 5.43 -0.46
CA ALA A 70 -16.63 4.70 -1.45
C ALA A 70 -17.09 5.02 -2.88
N ARG A 71 -16.11 5.41 -3.71
CA ARG A 71 -16.34 5.58 -5.16
C ARG A 71 -15.84 4.33 -5.85
N ILE A 72 -16.76 3.61 -6.51
CA ILE A 72 -16.40 2.54 -7.44
C ILE A 72 -16.11 3.23 -8.78
N ALA A 73 -14.89 3.12 -9.27
CA ALA A 73 -14.57 3.61 -10.60
C ALA A 73 -15.31 2.76 -11.66
N VAL A 74 -15.77 3.41 -12.73
CA VAL A 74 -16.44 2.70 -13.83
C VAL A 74 -15.46 1.69 -14.42
N GLY A 75 -15.86 0.40 -14.44
CA GLY A 75 -15.05 -0.71 -14.97
C GLY A 75 -14.19 -1.44 -13.94
N GLU A 76 -14.19 -1.07 -12.65
CA GLU A 76 -13.57 -1.89 -11.60
C GLU A 76 -14.51 -3.02 -11.18
N LYS A 77 -14.00 -4.26 -11.23
CA LYS A 77 -14.72 -5.47 -10.81
C LYS A 77 -14.24 -5.93 -9.44
N LYS A 78 -14.58 -5.16 -8.42
CA LYS A 78 -14.30 -5.46 -7.02
C LYS A 78 -15.38 -6.34 -6.40
N GLU A 79 -14.99 -7.25 -5.52
CA GLU A 79 -15.93 -8.01 -4.69
C GLU A 79 -16.64 -7.08 -3.67
N ASP A 80 -15.91 -6.08 -3.14
CA ASP A 80 -16.41 -5.07 -2.20
C ASP A 80 -15.90 -3.67 -2.59
N PRO A 81 -16.72 -2.61 -2.47
CA PRO A 81 -16.31 -1.23 -2.77
C PRO A 81 -15.10 -0.74 -1.99
N LEU A 82 -14.86 -1.30 -0.80
CA LEU A 82 -13.72 -0.94 0.05
C LEU A 82 -12.42 -1.60 -0.37
N ASP A 83 -12.46 -2.62 -1.22
CA ASP A 83 -11.27 -3.31 -1.65
C ASP A 83 -10.37 -2.35 -2.44
N PHE A 84 -9.07 -2.45 -2.23
CA PHE A 84 -8.11 -1.58 -2.87
C PHE A 84 -7.10 -2.37 -3.70
N ALA A 85 -6.61 -1.74 -4.76
CA ALA A 85 -5.74 -2.41 -5.71
C ALA A 85 -4.33 -2.65 -5.14
N LEU A 86 -3.86 -3.89 -5.26
CA LEU A 86 -2.47 -4.32 -5.03
C LEU A 86 -1.68 -4.33 -6.34
N TRP A 87 -2.35 -4.69 -7.43
CA TRP A 87 -1.82 -4.70 -8.79
C TRP A 87 -2.86 -4.16 -9.73
N LYS A 88 -2.46 -3.33 -10.70
CA LYS A 88 -3.33 -2.79 -11.74
C LYS A 88 -2.88 -3.26 -13.11
N ALA A 89 -3.76 -3.93 -13.82
CA ALA A 89 -3.56 -4.29 -15.21
C ALA A 89 -3.35 -3.06 -16.08
N ARG A 90 -2.47 -3.18 -17.08
CA ARG A 90 -2.27 -2.15 -18.09
C ARG A 90 -3.54 -2.01 -18.94
N LYS A 91 -4.05 -0.79 -19.07
CA LYS A 91 -5.25 -0.47 -19.88
C LYS A 91 -4.88 0.06 -21.25
N GLU A 92 -3.77 0.78 -21.36
CA GLU A 92 -3.32 1.41 -22.61
C GLU A 92 -1.85 1.08 -22.87
N ASP A 93 -1.47 0.97 -24.14
CA ASP A 93 -0.07 0.65 -24.52
C ASP A 93 0.94 1.73 -24.13
N SER A 94 0.49 2.95 -23.90
CA SER A 94 1.28 4.07 -23.41
C SER A 94 1.66 3.99 -21.93
N GLU A 95 0.96 3.14 -21.14
CA GLU A 95 1.22 3.00 -19.71
C GLU A 95 2.50 2.22 -19.45
N ILE A 96 3.28 2.70 -18.48
CA ILE A 96 4.44 1.94 -17.96
C ILE A 96 3.90 0.71 -17.23
N ALA A 97 4.29 -0.46 -17.71
CA ALA A 97 3.88 -1.73 -17.15
C ALA A 97 5.04 -2.72 -17.15
N VAL A 98 4.97 -3.68 -16.23
CA VAL A 98 5.90 -4.79 -16.12
C VAL A 98 5.11 -6.11 -16.15
N GLU A 99 5.79 -7.19 -16.53
CA GLU A 99 5.19 -8.52 -16.57
C GLU A 99 4.94 -9.06 -15.16
N SER A 100 3.82 -9.75 -14.99
CA SER A 100 3.45 -10.43 -13.75
C SER A 100 2.65 -11.69 -14.04
N PRO A 101 2.39 -12.57 -13.05
CA PRO A 101 1.49 -13.72 -13.21
C PRO A 101 0.07 -13.35 -13.65
N TRP A 102 -0.35 -12.12 -13.38
CA TRP A 102 -1.69 -11.57 -13.71
C TRP A 102 -1.69 -10.78 -15.03
N GLY A 103 -0.58 -10.76 -15.75
CA GLY A 103 -0.38 -10.03 -17.00
C GLY A 103 0.43 -8.75 -16.84
N MET A 104 0.47 -7.97 -17.92
CA MET A 104 1.16 -6.68 -17.93
C MET A 104 0.44 -5.66 -17.03
N GLY A 105 1.16 -5.04 -16.12
CA GLY A 105 0.56 -4.12 -15.18
C GLY A 105 1.59 -3.39 -14.30
N ARG A 106 1.12 -2.81 -13.22
CA ARG A 106 1.94 -2.10 -12.26
C ARG A 106 1.42 -2.30 -10.82
N PRO A 107 2.29 -2.21 -9.80
CA PRO A 107 1.86 -2.29 -8.42
C PRO A 107 0.94 -1.12 -8.03
N GLY A 108 0.08 -1.37 -7.06
CA GLY A 108 -0.59 -0.31 -6.31
C GLY A 108 0.41 0.44 -5.43
N TRP A 109 0.14 1.69 -5.11
CA TRP A 109 1.06 2.51 -4.33
C TRP A 109 1.37 1.95 -2.93
N HIS A 110 0.36 1.44 -2.23
CA HIS A 110 0.52 0.99 -0.84
C HIS A 110 1.39 -0.25 -0.72
N ILE A 111 1.28 -1.20 -1.65
CA ILE A 111 2.05 -2.45 -1.63
C ILE A 111 3.55 -2.20 -1.88
N GLU A 112 3.90 -1.15 -2.61
CA GLU A 112 5.28 -0.74 -2.82
C GLU A 112 5.97 -0.43 -1.50
N CYS A 113 5.36 0.43 -0.68
CA CYS A 113 5.90 0.85 0.61
C CYS A 113 5.92 -0.31 1.61
N ALA A 114 4.85 -1.08 1.72
CA ALA A 114 4.80 -2.26 2.59
C ALA A 114 5.90 -3.26 2.25
N THR A 115 6.09 -3.58 0.96
CA THR A 115 7.14 -4.51 0.49
C THR A 115 8.54 -3.97 0.81
N MET A 116 8.81 -2.70 0.48
CA MET A 116 10.12 -2.10 0.68
C MET A 116 10.46 -1.99 2.18
N SER A 117 9.50 -1.63 3.01
CA SER A 117 9.67 -1.58 4.46
C SER A 117 10.06 -2.94 5.02
N MET A 118 9.35 -3.99 4.67
CA MET A 118 9.66 -5.34 5.13
C MET A 118 10.99 -5.87 4.58
N LYS A 119 11.35 -5.52 3.34
CA LYS A 119 12.61 -5.93 2.72
C LYS A 119 13.83 -5.36 3.42
N TYR A 120 13.80 -4.09 3.80
CA TYR A 120 14.97 -3.38 4.31
C TYR A 120 15.00 -3.23 5.83
N LEU A 121 13.85 -3.32 6.50
CA LEU A 121 13.75 -3.10 7.92
C LEU A 121 13.39 -4.37 8.70
N CYS A 122 12.23 -4.93 8.55
CA CYS A 122 11.79 -6.21 9.14
C CYS A 122 10.27 -6.36 8.96
N LYS A 123 9.70 -7.46 9.51
CA LYS A 123 8.25 -7.68 9.55
C LYS A 123 7.54 -6.74 10.53
N SER A 124 8.28 -6.14 11.45
CA SER A 124 7.80 -5.12 12.39
C SER A 124 8.80 -3.99 12.44
N VAL A 125 8.33 -2.77 12.33
CA VAL A 125 9.11 -1.53 12.19
C VAL A 125 8.93 -0.67 13.42
N ASP A 126 10.01 -0.08 13.94
CA ASP A 126 9.93 0.76 15.13
C ASP A 126 9.18 2.07 14.85
N PHE A 127 9.60 2.80 13.82
CA PHE A 127 9.02 4.10 13.44
C PHE A 127 8.65 4.14 11.97
N HIS A 128 7.45 4.63 11.68
CA HIS A 128 6.97 4.90 10.34
C HIS A 128 6.35 6.29 10.31
N GLY A 129 6.76 7.12 9.37
CA GLY A 129 6.39 8.52 9.33
C GLY A 129 5.88 8.99 7.99
N GLY A 130 5.04 10.04 8.03
CA GLY A 130 4.53 10.67 6.81
C GLY A 130 3.69 11.90 7.10
N GLY A 131 3.09 12.48 6.07
CA GLY A 131 2.10 13.54 6.21
C GLY A 131 0.76 13.01 6.75
N ARG A 132 -0.08 13.90 7.26
CA ARG A 132 -1.43 13.53 7.76
C ARG A 132 -2.33 12.92 6.69
N ASP A 133 -2.11 13.26 5.44
CA ASP A 133 -2.80 12.70 4.27
C ASP A 133 -2.51 11.21 4.07
N LEU A 134 -1.38 10.73 4.57
CA LEU A 134 -1.00 9.31 4.49
C LEU A 134 -1.62 8.44 5.58
N ILE A 135 -2.21 9.02 6.64
CA ILE A 135 -2.93 8.22 7.66
C ILE A 135 -3.94 7.30 6.99
N PHE A 136 -4.76 7.88 6.10
CA PHE A 136 -5.77 7.14 5.34
C PHE A 136 -5.82 7.64 3.89
N PRO A 137 -5.82 6.71 2.92
CA PRO A 137 -5.81 5.25 3.10
C PRO A 137 -4.41 4.61 3.19
N HIS A 138 -3.31 5.35 2.98
CA HIS A 138 -1.99 4.78 2.69
C HIS A 138 -1.44 3.91 3.84
N HIS A 139 -1.20 4.49 5.02
CA HIS A 139 -0.64 3.75 6.16
C HIS A 139 -1.61 2.71 6.71
N GLU A 140 -2.92 2.98 6.67
CA GLU A 140 -3.95 1.98 7.03
C GLU A 140 -3.85 0.75 6.13
N ASN A 141 -3.68 0.95 4.82
CA ASN A 141 -3.53 -0.13 3.84
C ASN A 141 -2.20 -0.87 4.00
N GLU A 142 -1.10 -0.17 4.32
CA GLU A 142 0.19 -0.81 4.60
C GLU A 142 0.10 -1.74 5.82
N ILE A 143 -0.57 -1.31 6.88
CA ILE A 143 -0.80 -2.15 8.08
C ILE A 143 -1.59 -3.41 7.69
N ALA A 144 -2.71 -3.25 6.98
CA ALA A 144 -3.54 -4.37 6.58
C ALA A 144 -2.77 -5.38 5.71
N GLN A 145 -2.00 -4.89 4.73
CA GLN A 145 -1.18 -5.73 3.86
C GLN A 145 -0.09 -6.47 4.64
N SER A 146 0.67 -5.76 5.45
CA SER A 146 1.82 -6.31 6.16
C SER A 146 1.41 -7.30 7.24
N GLU A 147 0.43 -6.96 8.05
CA GLU A 147 -0.06 -7.82 9.13
C GLU A 147 -0.84 -9.01 8.57
N GLY A 148 -1.67 -8.80 7.54
CA GLY A 148 -2.39 -9.89 6.86
C GLY A 148 -1.43 -10.89 6.20
N CYS A 149 -0.32 -10.42 5.62
CA CYS A 149 0.67 -11.28 5.01
C CYS A 149 1.51 -12.04 6.05
N THR A 150 2.03 -11.32 7.05
CA THR A 150 3.04 -11.87 7.97
C THR A 150 2.46 -12.52 9.20
N GLY A 151 1.23 -12.14 9.60
CA GLY A 151 0.66 -12.49 10.90
C GLY A 151 1.38 -11.84 12.09
N CYS A 152 2.33 -10.93 11.83
CA CYS A 152 3.06 -10.21 12.86
C CYS A 152 2.35 -8.90 13.21
N HIS A 153 2.06 -8.70 14.47
CA HIS A 153 1.38 -7.53 15.02
C HIS A 153 2.21 -6.91 16.15
N PRO A 154 2.38 -5.59 16.19
CA PRO A 154 2.05 -4.61 15.16
C PRO A 154 3.08 -4.61 14.01
N PHE A 155 2.65 -4.23 12.81
CA PHE A 155 3.56 -3.92 11.72
C PHE A 155 4.45 -2.72 12.05
N VAL A 156 3.88 -1.70 12.68
CA VAL A 156 4.61 -0.50 13.12
C VAL A 156 4.33 -0.21 14.58
N HIS A 157 5.39 -0.01 15.38
CA HIS A 157 5.24 0.35 16.80
C HIS A 157 4.81 1.81 16.99
N TYR A 158 5.40 2.75 16.22
CA TYR A 158 5.13 4.17 16.34
C TYR A 158 4.92 4.81 14.96
N LEU A 159 3.68 5.28 14.70
CA LEU A 159 3.35 6.04 13.51
C LEU A 159 3.39 7.55 13.82
N LEU A 160 4.13 8.30 13.05
CA LEU A 160 4.33 9.73 13.22
C LEU A 160 3.78 10.48 12.00
N HIS A 161 2.85 11.42 12.23
CA HIS A 161 2.23 12.19 11.17
C HIS A 161 2.36 13.68 11.44
N ASN A 162 3.03 14.39 10.52
CA ASN A 162 3.14 15.85 10.57
C ASN A 162 2.02 16.54 9.79
N GLY A 163 1.71 17.78 10.17
CA GLY A 163 0.79 18.64 9.42
C GLY A 163 1.37 19.10 8.09
N PHE A 164 0.53 19.71 7.27
CA PHE A 164 0.95 20.34 6.01
C PHE A 164 1.74 21.61 6.25
N ILE A 165 2.68 21.90 5.36
CA ILE A 165 3.29 23.23 5.24
C ILE A 165 2.37 24.03 4.33
N THR A 166 1.80 25.11 4.87
CA THR A 166 1.01 26.06 4.09
C THR A 166 1.87 27.27 3.71
N VAL A 167 1.65 27.78 2.51
CA VAL A 167 2.28 29.02 2.02
C VAL A 167 1.13 29.98 1.73
N ASP A 168 1.16 31.17 2.39
CA ASP A 168 0.18 32.24 2.18
C ASP A 168 0.51 33.05 0.92
#